data_06fae21f6e331b5bc0764775fd5d29e2
#
_entry.id   06fae21f6e331b5bc0764775fd5d29e2
#
_cell.length_a   1.000
_cell.length_b   1.000
_cell.length_c   1.000
_cell.angle_alpha   90.00
_cell.angle_beta   90.00
_cell.angle_gamma   90.00
#
_symmetry.space_group_name_H-M   'P 1'
#
loop_
_entity.id
_entity.type
_entity.pdbx_description
1 polymer ?
#
loop_
_entity_poly.entity_id
_entity_poly.type
_entity_poly.pdbx_seq_one_letter_code
_entity_poly.pdbx_strand_id
1 'polypeptide(L)'
;MKIGIFGGSYNPIHTGHAIIANYIAQNCDFDAIWMLVSPQNPLKDGAKGASDYDRIRMVEMVSRRIDKVSTSAFEFTLNAPYYTYNTLCALSQKFPAHEFTL
;
A
#
# COMPACT_ATOMS: atom_id res chain seq x y z
N MET A 1 -6.63 -6.35 -14.93
CA MET A 1 -6.09 -4.98 -14.77
C MET A 1 -4.66 -5.07 -14.28
N LYS A 2 -3.84 -4.17 -14.73
CA LYS A 2 -2.46 -4.01 -14.25
C LYS A 2 -2.46 -3.11 -13.03
N ILE A 3 -2.07 -3.66 -11.88
CA ILE A 3 -2.07 -2.94 -10.61
C ILE A 3 -0.65 -2.74 -10.14
N GLY A 4 -0.25 -1.49 -9.92
CA GLY A 4 1.03 -1.19 -9.29
C GLY A 4 0.88 -1.21 -7.78
N ILE A 5 1.82 -1.83 -7.09
CA ILE A 5 1.83 -1.90 -5.63
C ILE A 5 2.90 -0.96 -5.08
N PHE A 6 2.47 0.01 -4.30
CA PHE A 6 3.37 0.92 -3.60
C PHE A 6 3.23 0.65 -2.11
N GLY A 7 4.05 -0.26 -1.62
CA GLY A 7 4.00 -0.71 -0.24
C GLY A 7 4.85 0.10 0.70
N GLY A 8 4.45 0.15 1.95
CA GLY A 8 5.22 0.81 2.99
C GLY A 8 4.46 0.88 4.30
N SER A 9 5.16 1.28 5.35
CA SER A 9 4.53 1.47 6.64
C SER A 9 3.73 2.77 6.69
N TYR A 10 4.16 3.77 5.92
CA TYR A 10 3.52 5.10 5.90
C TYR A 10 3.32 5.65 7.32
N ASN A 11 4.39 5.82 8.03
CA ASN A 11 4.34 6.24 9.43
C ASN A 11 5.08 7.56 9.66
N PRO A 12 4.49 8.72 9.34
CA PRO A 12 3.26 8.85 8.57
C PRO A 12 3.51 8.90 7.06
N ILE A 13 2.44 8.90 6.29
CA ILE A 13 2.54 9.24 4.87
C ILE A 13 2.96 10.71 4.76
N HIS A 14 3.75 11.03 3.74
CA HIS A 14 4.18 12.41 3.53
C HIS A 14 4.14 12.78 2.05
N THR A 15 4.44 14.05 1.78
CA THR A 15 4.37 14.61 0.43
C THR A 15 5.16 13.79 -0.60
N GLY A 16 6.32 13.26 -0.22
CA GLY A 16 7.12 12.43 -1.12
C GLY A 16 6.39 11.19 -1.60
N HIS A 17 5.63 10.53 -0.73
CA HIS A 17 4.82 9.38 -1.12
C HIS A 17 3.76 9.79 -2.15
N ALA A 18 3.09 10.91 -1.90
CA ALA A 18 2.04 11.39 -2.80
C ALA A 18 2.61 11.76 -4.18
N ILE A 19 3.77 12.41 -4.22
CA ILE A 19 4.43 12.79 -5.46
C ILE A 19 4.78 11.55 -6.29
N ILE A 20 5.38 10.54 -5.65
CA ILE A 20 5.77 9.31 -6.33
C ILE A 20 4.53 8.57 -6.85
N ALA A 21 3.50 8.43 -6.04
CA ALA A 21 2.27 7.74 -6.43
C ALA A 21 1.62 8.43 -7.62
N ASN A 22 1.52 9.76 -7.57
CA ASN A 22 0.93 10.54 -8.65
C ASN A 22 1.72 10.42 -9.94
N TYR A 23 3.04 10.50 -9.85
CA TYR A 23 3.92 10.37 -11.02
C TYR A 23 3.74 8.99 -11.68
N ILE A 24 3.76 7.93 -10.88
CA ILE A 24 3.61 6.57 -11.41
C ILE A 24 2.22 6.38 -12.03
N ALA A 25 1.19 6.89 -11.37
CA ALA A 25 -0.19 6.76 -11.87
C ALA A 25 -0.36 7.42 -13.23
N GLN A 26 0.31 8.55 -13.45
CA GLN A 26 0.15 9.32 -14.68
C GLN A 26 1.11 8.92 -15.79
N ASN A 27 2.29 8.41 -15.46
CA ASN A 27 3.36 8.20 -16.43
C ASN A 27 3.70 6.74 -16.70
N CYS A 28 3.22 5.82 -15.88
CA CYS A 28 3.42 4.39 -16.08
C CYS A 28 2.12 3.74 -16.54
N ASP A 29 2.25 2.62 -17.22
CA ASP A 29 1.12 1.92 -17.81
C ASP A 29 0.43 1.01 -16.81
N PHE A 30 -0.20 1.59 -15.79
CA PHE A 30 -1.00 0.87 -14.82
C PHE A 30 -2.45 1.31 -14.90
N ASP A 31 -3.36 0.37 -14.67
CA ASP A 31 -4.78 0.69 -14.56
C ASP A 31 -5.10 1.30 -13.21
N ALA A 32 -4.37 0.88 -12.18
CA ALA A 32 -4.53 1.43 -10.84
C ALA A 32 -3.24 1.27 -10.04
N ILE A 33 -3.09 2.07 -9.01
CA ILE A 33 -2.00 1.97 -8.04
C ILE A 33 -2.64 1.73 -6.67
N TRP A 34 -2.19 0.70 -5.98
CA TRP A 34 -2.62 0.43 -4.61
C TRP A 34 -1.50 0.80 -3.65
N MET A 35 -1.76 1.76 -2.80
CA MET A 35 -0.87 2.09 -1.68
C MET A 35 -1.14 1.07 -0.58
N LEU A 36 -0.26 0.10 -0.46
CA LEU A 36 -0.42 -1.04 0.44
C LEU A 36 0.19 -0.71 1.79
N VAL A 37 -0.65 -0.49 2.79
CA VAL A 37 -0.19 -0.16 4.14
C VAL A 37 0.21 -1.45 4.84
N SER A 38 1.44 -1.48 5.36
CA SER A 38 1.96 -2.65 6.07
C SER A 38 1.75 -2.51 7.56
N PRO A 39 1.41 -3.61 8.27
CA PRO A 39 1.34 -3.58 9.72
C PRO A 39 2.72 -3.27 10.31
N GLN A 40 2.74 -2.56 11.43
CA GLN A 40 3.99 -2.33 12.15
C GLN A 40 4.40 -3.60 12.90
N ASN A 41 5.72 -3.84 12.93
CA ASN A 41 6.25 -4.93 13.70
C ASN A 41 6.12 -4.58 15.20
N PRO A 42 5.37 -5.36 15.99
CA PRO A 42 5.19 -5.07 17.41
C PRO A 42 6.50 -5.16 18.21
N LEU A 43 7.52 -5.81 17.68
CA LEU A 43 8.83 -5.89 18.32
C LEU A 43 9.67 -4.64 18.13
N LYS A 44 9.29 -3.80 17.17
CA LYS A 44 9.89 -2.47 17.03
C LYS A 44 9.05 -1.54 17.85
N ASP A 45 9.29 -1.44 19.08
CA ASP A 45 8.71 -0.42 19.92
C ASP A 45 7.77 0.53 19.18
N GLY A 46 6.67 0.02 18.76
CA GLY A 46 5.69 0.73 17.96
C GLY A 46 4.96 1.80 18.73
N ALA A 47 5.41 2.09 19.94
CA ALA A 47 4.80 3.11 20.76
C ALA A 47 5.00 4.51 20.19
N LYS A 48 5.92 4.66 19.22
CA LYS A 48 6.19 5.97 18.61
C LYS A 48 5.68 5.97 17.19
N GLY A 49 4.58 6.63 16.96
CA GLY A 49 4.02 6.78 15.66
C GLY A 49 2.52 6.55 15.68
N ALA A 50 1.91 6.71 14.53
CA ALA A 50 0.47 6.57 14.40
C ALA A 50 0.06 5.10 14.53
N SER A 51 -1.13 4.87 15.08
CA SER A 51 -1.72 3.54 15.12
C SER A 51 -1.96 3.02 13.71
N ASP A 52 -2.18 1.72 13.57
CA ASP A 52 -2.49 1.13 12.27
C ASP A 52 -3.72 1.79 11.65
N TYR A 53 -4.75 2.02 12.46
CA TYR A 53 -5.96 2.68 11.98
C TYR A 53 -5.67 4.09 11.47
N ASP A 54 -4.89 4.87 12.21
CA ASP A 54 -4.57 6.24 11.82
C ASP A 54 -3.72 6.28 10.56
N ARG A 55 -2.77 5.35 10.41
CA ARG A 55 -1.95 5.27 9.21
C ARG A 55 -2.78 4.97 7.97
N ILE A 56 -3.69 4.01 8.07
CA ILE A 56 -4.60 3.67 6.98
C ILE A 56 -5.45 4.86 6.60
N ARG A 57 -6.00 5.56 7.60
CA ARG A 57 -6.85 6.74 7.35
C ARG A 57 -6.09 7.86 6.65
N MET A 58 -4.86 8.11 7.07
CA MET A 58 -4.04 9.14 6.44
C MET A 58 -3.71 8.79 4.98
N VAL A 59 -3.40 7.54 4.71
CA VAL A 59 -3.13 7.10 3.34
C VAL A 59 -4.39 7.21 2.48
N GLU A 60 -5.55 6.85 3.03
CA GLU A 60 -6.83 7.02 2.33
C GLU A 60 -7.10 8.46 1.95
N MET A 61 -6.85 9.39 2.86
CA MET A 61 -7.06 10.81 2.60
C MET A 61 -6.20 11.33 1.46
N VAL A 62 -4.96 10.84 1.38
CA VAL A 62 -4.04 11.24 0.31
C VAL A 62 -4.44 10.56 -1.01
N SER A 63 -4.70 9.26 -0.99
CA SER A 63 -4.99 8.51 -2.21
C SER A 63 -6.26 8.99 -2.91
N ARG A 64 -7.24 9.46 -2.16
CA ARG A 64 -8.49 9.99 -2.74
C ARG A 64 -8.26 11.19 -3.64
N ARG A 65 -7.15 11.90 -3.47
CA ARG A 65 -6.83 13.10 -4.25
C ARG A 65 -6.06 12.80 -5.52
N ILE A 66 -5.70 11.55 -5.73
CA ILE A 66 -4.88 11.14 -6.87
C ILE A 66 -5.67 10.14 -7.70
N ASP A 67 -5.85 10.45 -8.97
CA ASP A 67 -6.56 9.57 -9.89
C ASP A 67 -5.86 8.22 -10.01
N LYS A 68 -6.62 7.15 -10.06
CA LYS A 68 -6.15 5.76 -10.18
C LYS A 68 -5.48 5.21 -8.92
N VAL A 69 -5.34 5.99 -7.85
CA VAL A 69 -4.66 5.55 -6.63
C VAL A 69 -5.69 5.21 -5.57
N SER A 70 -5.51 4.07 -4.95
CA SER A 70 -6.37 3.59 -3.86
C SER A 70 -5.51 3.06 -2.72
N THR A 71 -6.11 2.94 -1.55
CA THR A 71 -5.44 2.40 -0.36
C THR A 71 -5.85 0.94 -0.18
N SER A 72 -4.91 0.10 0.20
CA SER A 72 -5.18 -1.29 0.53
C SER A 72 -4.58 -1.64 1.88
N ALA A 73 -5.37 -2.31 2.72
CA ALA A 73 -4.94 -2.85 3.99
C ALA A 73 -4.82 -4.37 3.93
N PHE A 74 -4.57 -4.91 2.74
CA PHE A 74 -4.59 -6.36 2.52
C PHE A 74 -3.58 -7.11 3.40
N GLU A 75 -2.39 -6.52 3.65
CA GLU A 75 -1.39 -7.19 4.49
C GLU A 75 -1.86 -7.43 5.91
N PHE A 76 -2.83 -6.66 6.39
CA PHE A 76 -3.39 -6.89 7.72
C PHE A 76 -4.19 -8.19 7.80
N THR A 77 -4.52 -8.80 6.66
CA THR A 77 -5.20 -10.10 6.62
C THR A 77 -4.22 -11.26 6.59
N LEU A 78 -2.93 -10.98 6.48
CA LEU A 78 -1.88 -11.99 6.38
C LEU A 78 -1.19 -12.19 7.73
N ASN A 79 -0.49 -13.31 7.85
CA ASN A 79 0.31 -13.59 9.05
C ASN A 79 1.73 -13.07 8.84
N ALA A 80 2.33 -12.53 9.90
CA ALA A 80 3.73 -12.14 9.87
C ALA A 80 4.61 -13.39 9.70
N PRO A 81 5.79 -13.25 9.09
CA PRO A 81 6.41 -12.03 8.56
C PRO A 81 5.81 -11.61 7.22
N TYR A 82 5.85 -10.30 6.96
CA TYR A 82 5.23 -9.74 5.75
C TYR A 82 6.26 -9.55 4.64
N TYR A 83 6.65 -10.65 4.02
CA TYR A 83 7.57 -10.59 2.89
C TYR A 83 6.82 -10.22 1.62
N THR A 84 7.43 -9.35 0.82
CA THR A 84 6.85 -8.87 -0.43
C THR A 84 6.39 -10.01 -1.33
N TYR A 85 7.22 -11.04 -1.48
CA TYR A 85 6.90 -12.19 -2.32
C TYR A 85 5.61 -12.87 -1.85
N ASN A 86 5.48 -13.10 -0.54
CA ASN A 86 4.29 -13.76 0.01
C ASN A 86 3.04 -12.89 -0.18
N THR A 87 3.17 -11.59 -0.01
CA THR A 87 2.08 -10.65 -0.21
C THR A 87 1.61 -10.66 -1.66
N LEU A 88 2.54 -10.63 -2.60
CA LEU A 88 2.18 -10.66 -4.02
C LEU A 88 1.51 -11.99 -4.41
N CYS A 89 2.00 -13.11 -3.88
CA CYS A 89 1.36 -14.40 -4.12
C CYS A 89 -0.07 -14.43 -3.59
N ALA A 90 -0.28 -13.92 -2.38
CA ALA A 90 -1.61 -13.88 -1.78
C ALA A 90 -2.56 -12.97 -2.54
N LEU A 91 -2.08 -11.81 -3.00
CA LEU A 91 -2.87 -10.91 -3.84
C LEU A 91 -3.27 -11.59 -5.14
N SER A 92 -2.33 -12.29 -5.79
CA SER A 92 -2.61 -12.97 -7.05
C SER A 92 -3.64 -14.07 -6.87
N GLN A 93 -3.63 -14.76 -5.74
CA GLN A 93 -4.62 -15.79 -5.45
C GLN A 93 -6.01 -15.21 -5.19
N LYS A 94 -6.07 -14.08 -4.47
CA LYS A 94 -7.36 -13.46 -4.15
C LYS A 94 -7.95 -12.72 -5.33
N PHE A 95 -7.12 -12.12 -6.18
CA PHE A 95 -7.54 -11.33 -7.32
C PHE A 95 -6.92 -11.89 -8.61
N PRO A 96 -7.34 -13.08 -9.07
CA PRO A 96 -6.68 -13.73 -10.20
C PRO A 96 -6.82 -12.99 -11.53
N ALA A 97 -7.77 -12.07 -11.63
CA ALA A 97 -7.96 -11.27 -12.84
C ALA A 97 -7.01 -10.08 -12.92
N HIS A 98 -6.24 -9.80 -11.87
CA HIS A 98 -5.32 -8.66 -11.85
C HIS A 98 -3.88 -9.11 -11.94
N GLU A 99 -3.07 -8.25 -12.52
CA GLU A 99 -1.63 -8.42 -12.65
C GLU A 99 -0.98 -7.40 -11.71
N PHE A 100 -0.14 -7.87 -10.79
CA PHE A 100 0.46 -7.00 -9.78
C PHE A 100 1.95 -6.78 -10.05
N THR A 101 2.39 -5.52 -9.92
CA THR A 101 3.79 -5.12 -10.12
C THR A 101 4.21 -4.20 -8.97
N LEU A 102 5.42 -4.39 -8.49
CA LEU A 102 6.00 -3.51 -7.47
C LEU A 102 6.49 -2.22 -8.09
#